data_0f862e037e9c4d07c52eba6d671540bc
#
_entry.id   0f862e037e9c4d07c52eba6d671540bc
#
_cell.length_a   1.000
_cell.length_b   1.000
_cell.length_c   1.000
_cell.angle_alpha   90.00
_cell.angle_beta   90.00
_cell.angle_gamma   90.00
#
_symmetry.space_group_name_H-M   'P 1'
#
loop_
_entity.id
_entity.type
_entity.pdbx_description
1 polymer ?
#
loop_
_entity_poly.entity_id
_entity_poly.type
_entity_poly.pdbx_seq_one_letter_code
_entity_poly.pdbx_strand_id
1 'polypeptide(L)'
;MNHKINLLALAAAVSFANVSDAADTPPAMKTYQMVFFRKGPNTNLPAADMATMQQAHLDGLLKLNLDRTNVLFGPFLDDTDLRGIAVLDVPDAAAARAALANDPYVKSGHMVVDVKPWLSETNVFALPEKPHTPEKLVFGFLMRGTNRIQLPAEESKSIQAGHLAYMTELYKQGKLIAAGPFMEASDMRGVVVYRVATVDEAKKLAASDPAVKAGRLVIDARPWMTFKGMLK
;
A
#
# COMPACT_ATOMS: atom_id res chain seq x y z
N MET A 1 -2.63 -29.55 24.73
CA MET A 1 -1.75 -28.48 25.21
C MET A 1 -1.79 -27.36 24.18
N ASN A 2 -2.63 -26.34 24.44
CA ASN A 2 -2.87 -25.24 23.53
C ASN A 2 -1.73 -24.22 23.66
N HIS A 3 -0.83 -24.20 22.71
CA HIS A 3 0.12 -23.11 22.58
C HIS A 3 -0.61 -21.91 21.96
N LYS A 4 -1.12 -21.04 22.82
CA LYS A 4 -1.50 -19.67 22.44
C LYS A 4 -0.22 -18.99 22.01
N ILE A 5 -0.02 -18.88 20.68
CA ILE A 5 0.98 -18.03 20.11
C ILE A 5 0.55 -16.60 20.45
N ASN A 6 1.26 -16.00 21.39
CA ASN A 6 1.12 -14.59 21.73
C ASN A 6 1.49 -13.78 20.49
N LEU A 7 0.47 -13.39 19.73
CA LEU A 7 0.55 -12.36 18.70
C LEU A 7 0.63 -11.00 19.42
N LEU A 8 1.65 -10.81 20.27
CA LEU A 8 2.01 -9.45 20.64
C LEU A 8 2.61 -8.81 19.38
N ALA A 9 1.72 -8.12 18.70
CA ALA A 9 1.96 -7.27 17.59
C ALA A 9 3.24 -6.48 17.80
N LEU A 10 4.24 -6.75 16.98
CA LEU A 10 5.34 -5.86 16.75
C LEU A 10 4.80 -4.68 15.90
N ALA A 11 3.91 -3.90 16.48
CA ALA A 11 3.61 -2.56 16.02
C ALA A 11 4.83 -1.67 16.36
N ALA A 12 5.96 -1.97 15.73
CA ALA A 12 7.04 -1.00 15.67
C ALA A 12 6.52 0.15 14.82
N ALA A 13 6.07 1.21 15.48
CA ALA A 13 5.73 2.46 14.84
C ALA A 13 6.92 2.90 14.00
N VAL A 14 6.76 2.87 12.68
CA VAL A 14 7.70 3.48 11.75
C VAL A 14 7.44 4.97 11.86
N SER A 15 8.13 5.66 12.74
CA SER A 15 8.10 7.11 12.84
C SER A 15 9.00 7.69 11.76
N PHE A 16 8.42 8.16 10.69
CA PHE A 16 9.11 8.99 9.71
C PHE A 16 9.07 10.45 10.19
N ALA A 17 10.10 10.89 10.90
CA ALA A 17 10.18 12.27 11.33
C ALA A 17 10.46 13.19 10.13
N ASN A 18 9.52 14.06 9.80
CA ASN A 18 9.80 15.21 8.96
C ASN A 18 10.80 16.11 9.69
N VAL A 19 11.95 16.38 9.06
CA VAL A 19 12.92 17.34 9.55
C VAL A 19 12.39 18.74 9.23
N SER A 20 11.49 19.22 10.07
CA SER A 20 11.26 20.65 10.31
C SER A 20 11.10 20.82 11.81
N ASP A 21 11.73 21.85 12.36
CA ASP A 21 11.83 22.22 13.78
C ASP A 21 10.47 22.46 14.46
N ALA A 22 9.65 21.41 14.56
CA ALA A 22 8.42 21.38 15.33
C ALA A 22 8.30 20.01 16.01
N ALA A 23 8.56 20.00 17.30
CA ALA A 23 8.25 18.95 18.28
C ALA A 23 8.34 17.49 17.82
N ASP A 24 9.25 16.75 18.39
CA ASP A 24 9.59 15.31 18.33
C ASP A 24 8.41 14.33 18.61
N THR A 25 7.22 14.62 18.13
CA THR A 25 6.08 13.72 18.28
C THR A 25 6.03 12.80 17.05
N PRO A 26 6.19 11.48 17.23
CA PRO A 26 6.05 10.54 16.12
C PRO A 26 4.70 10.74 15.40
N PRO A 27 4.66 10.62 14.08
CA PRO A 27 3.41 10.78 13.33
C PRO A 27 2.37 9.75 13.81
N ALA A 28 1.12 10.18 13.87
CA ALA A 28 0.04 9.31 14.28
C ALA A 28 -0.14 8.19 13.25
N MET A 29 -0.23 6.95 13.75
CA MET A 29 -0.48 5.74 12.95
C MET A 29 -1.96 5.39 12.98
N LYS A 30 -2.50 4.94 11.85
CA LYS A 30 -3.88 4.51 11.71
C LYS A 30 -3.98 3.26 10.85
N THR A 31 -4.91 2.37 11.18
CA THR A 31 -5.27 1.25 10.31
C THR A 31 -6.29 1.71 9.30
N TYR A 32 -5.94 1.57 8.03
CA TYR A 32 -6.79 1.76 6.86
C TYR A 32 -7.19 0.43 6.28
N GLN A 33 -8.19 0.42 5.40
CA GLN A 33 -8.55 -0.77 4.62
C GLN A 33 -7.96 -0.62 3.21
N MET A 34 -6.91 -1.39 2.91
CA MET A 34 -6.34 -1.44 1.56
C MET A 34 -7.16 -2.41 0.73
N VAL A 35 -7.73 -1.90 -0.35
CA VAL A 35 -8.54 -2.64 -1.31
C VAL A 35 -7.69 -2.93 -2.54
N PHE A 36 -7.68 -4.18 -2.96
CA PHE A 36 -7.08 -4.67 -4.19
C PHE A 36 -8.17 -4.93 -5.22
N PHE A 37 -8.18 -4.19 -6.30
CA PHE A 37 -9.04 -4.46 -7.45
C PHE A 37 -8.37 -5.51 -8.33
N ARG A 38 -8.98 -6.67 -8.44
CA ARG A 38 -8.51 -7.77 -9.28
C ARG A 38 -9.45 -8.00 -10.44
N LYS A 39 -8.91 -8.54 -11.54
CA LYS A 39 -9.71 -9.00 -12.66
C LYS A 39 -10.78 -9.98 -12.17
N GLY A 40 -12.02 -9.67 -12.48
CA GLY A 40 -13.16 -10.50 -12.12
C GLY A 40 -13.49 -11.54 -13.19
N PRO A 41 -14.47 -12.40 -12.93
CA PRO A 41 -14.89 -13.46 -13.86
C PRO A 41 -15.60 -12.92 -15.10
N ASN A 42 -16.24 -11.75 -15.03
CA ASN A 42 -16.94 -11.16 -16.18
C ASN A 42 -15.98 -10.35 -17.03
N THR A 43 -15.44 -10.97 -18.09
CA THR A 43 -14.49 -10.34 -19.01
C THR A 43 -15.11 -9.88 -20.32
N ASN A 44 -16.37 -10.23 -20.59
CA ASN A 44 -17.06 -10.00 -21.87
C ASN A 44 -17.91 -8.73 -21.83
N LEU A 45 -17.31 -7.59 -21.52
CA LEU A 45 -17.97 -6.30 -21.61
C LEU A 45 -17.77 -5.70 -23.01
N PRO A 46 -18.84 -5.14 -23.64
CA PRO A 46 -18.68 -4.41 -24.90
C PRO A 46 -17.72 -3.24 -24.76
N ALA A 47 -16.89 -3.00 -25.76
CA ALA A 47 -15.90 -1.92 -25.73
C ALA A 47 -16.52 -0.53 -25.50
N ALA A 48 -17.73 -0.30 -26.03
CA ALA A 48 -18.47 0.95 -25.81
C ALA A 48 -18.84 1.17 -24.34
N ASP A 49 -19.15 0.09 -23.61
CA ASP A 49 -19.51 0.16 -22.19
C ASP A 49 -18.28 0.36 -21.31
N MET A 50 -17.12 -0.17 -21.74
CA MET A 50 -15.86 -0.07 -20.98
C MET A 50 -15.45 1.38 -20.72
N ALA A 51 -15.53 2.26 -21.71
CA ALA A 51 -15.15 3.67 -21.54
C ALA A 51 -16.06 4.38 -20.54
N THR A 52 -17.36 4.16 -20.62
CA THR A 52 -18.36 4.72 -19.71
C THR A 52 -18.17 4.18 -18.29
N MET A 53 -17.93 2.88 -18.16
CA MET A 53 -17.69 2.25 -16.87
C MET A 53 -16.36 2.74 -16.23
N GLN A 54 -15.32 2.90 -17.04
CA GLN A 54 -14.04 3.45 -16.58
C GLN A 54 -14.22 4.86 -16.02
N GLN A 55 -14.95 5.74 -16.72
CA GLN A 55 -15.21 7.09 -16.25
C GLN A 55 -16.01 7.07 -14.95
N ALA A 56 -17.09 6.30 -14.89
CA ALA A 56 -17.94 6.19 -13.70
C ALA A 56 -17.21 5.58 -12.49
N HIS A 57 -16.29 4.61 -12.72
CA HIS A 57 -15.40 4.08 -11.69
C HIS A 57 -14.47 5.18 -11.14
N LEU A 58 -13.80 5.91 -12.02
CA LEU A 58 -12.91 6.99 -11.62
C LEU A 58 -13.66 8.10 -10.86
N ASP A 59 -14.81 8.52 -11.35
CA ASP A 59 -15.66 9.53 -10.69
C ASP A 59 -16.11 9.07 -9.31
N GLY A 60 -16.45 7.78 -9.15
CA GLY A 60 -16.78 7.18 -7.87
C GLY A 60 -15.62 7.22 -6.87
N LEU A 61 -14.42 6.84 -7.31
CA LEU A 61 -13.22 6.89 -6.47
C LEU A 61 -12.83 8.32 -6.08
N LEU A 62 -12.95 9.28 -7.02
CA LEU A 62 -12.72 10.71 -6.75
C LEU A 62 -13.74 11.28 -5.77
N LYS A 63 -15.01 10.91 -5.90
CA LYS A 63 -16.06 11.32 -4.94
C LYS A 63 -15.74 10.83 -3.53
N LEU A 64 -15.40 9.56 -3.37
CA LEU A 64 -14.97 9.00 -2.08
C LEU A 64 -13.69 9.68 -1.57
N ASN A 65 -12.82 10.17 -2.45
CA ASN A 65 -11.62 10.90 -2.05
C ASN A 65 -11.95 12.31 -1.52
N LEU A 66 -12.87 13.02 -2.15
CA LEU A 66 -13.35 14.31 -1.66
C LEU A 66 -13.97 14.21 -0.26
N ASP A 67 -14.70 13.13 0.00
CA ASP A 67 -15.29 12.82 1.31
C ASP A 67 -14.27 12.25 2.31
N ARG A 68 -13.00 12.12 1.94
CA ARG A 68 -11.92 11.51 2.74
C ARG A 68 -12.14 10.05 3.13
N THR A 69 -13.14 9.40 2.56
CA THR A 69 -13.36 7.95 2.72
C THR A 69 -12.30 7.15 1.97
N ASN A 70 -11.87 7.62 0.78
CA ASN A 70 -10.77 7.07 0.01
C ASN A 70 -9.59 8.03 0.08
N VAL A 71 -8.49 7.66 0.73
CA VAL A 71 -7.34 8.54 0.93
C VAL A 71 -6.26 8.38 -0.12
N LEU A 72 -6.26 7.26 -0.85
CA LEU A 72 -5.29 6.96 -1.92
C LEU A 72 -5.88 5.94 -2.88
N PHE A 73 -5.67 6.11 -4.18
CA PHE A 73 -6.06 5.10 -5.17
C PHE A 73 -5.25 5.25 -6.46
N GLY A 74 -5.25 4.18 -7.25
CA GLY A 74 -4.64 4.22 -8.56
C GLY A 74 -4.48 2.85 -9.20
N PRO A 75 -4.33 2.81 -10.54
CA PRO A 75 -4.11 1.60 -11.30
C PRO A 75 -2.64 1.15 -11.29
N PHE A 76 -2.41 -0.15 -11.39
CA PHE A 76 -1.14 -0.71 -11.84
C PHE A 76 -1.02 -0.56 -13.35
N LEU A 77 0.21 -0.39 -13.82
CA LEU A 77 0.50 -0.14 -15.24
C LEU A 77 1.06 -1.40 -15.94
N ASP A 78 1.11 -2.51 -15.22
CA ASP A 78 1.44 -3.82 -15.77
C ASP A 78 0.18 -4.61 -16.16
N ASP A 79 0.34 -5.62 -17.01
CA ASP A 79 -0.78 -6.47 -17.45
C ASP A 79 -0.88 -7.73 -16.58
N THR A 80 -1.33 -7.55 -15.34
CA THR A 80 -1.59 -8.63 -14.39
C THR A 80 -3.04 -8.65 -13.95
N ASP A 81 -3.44 -9.65 -13.16
CA ASP A 81 -4.79 -9.72 -12.59
C ASP A 81 -5.06 -8.62 -11.55
N LEU A 82 -4.02 -8.07 -10.94
CA LEU A 82 -4.14 -6.95 -10.02
C LEU A 82 -4.20 -5.63 -10.80
N ARG A 83 -5.38 -5.02 -10.87
CA ARG A 83 -5.64 -3.84 -11.70
C ARG A 83 -5.34 -2.52 -10.99
N GLY A 84 -5.56 -2.46 -9.69
CA GLY A 84 -5.35 -1.23 -8.94
C GLY A 84 -5.53 -1.43 -7.45
N ILE A 85 -5.33 -0.35 -6.71
CA ILE A 85 -5.61 -0.29 -5.28
C ILE A 85 -6.45 0.95 -4.93
N ALA A 86 -7.17 0.85 -3.80
CA ALA A 86 -7.64 2.00 -3.05
C ALA A 86 -7.32 1.81 -1.57
N VAL A 87 -7.12 2.90 -0.86
CA VAL A 87 -6.91 2.91 0.60
C VAL A 87 -8.08 3.66 1.23
N LEU A 88 -8.92 2.94 1.95
CA LEU A 88 -10.14 3.49 2.54
C LEU A 88 -9.96 3.75 4.04
N ASP A 89 -10.37 4.92 4.46
CA ASP A 89 -10.46 5.31 5.86
C ASP A 89 -11.83 4.92 6.42
N VAL A 90 -12.00 3.62 6.66
CA VAL A 90 -13.22 3.02 7.19
C VAL A 90 -12.87 1.96 8.24
N PRO A 91 -13.80 1.62 9.14
CA PRO A 91 -13.49 0.80 10.31
C PRO A 91 -13.05 -0.63 10.00
N ASP A 92 -13.58 -1.25 8.95
CA ASP A 92 -13.35 -2.66 8.66
C ASP A 92 -13.55 -3.01 7.17
N ALA A 93 -13.25 -4.25 6.83
CA ALA A 93 -13.37 -4.76 5.47
C ALA A 93 -14.83 -4.79 4.95
N ALA A 94 -15.82 -4.94 5.84
CA ALA A 94 -17.22 -4.92 5.44
C ALA A 94 -17.64 -3.51 5.02
N ALA A 95 -17.23 -2.48 5.76
CA ALA A 95 -17.44 -1.08 5.41
C ALA A 95 -16.73 -0.70 4.11
N ALA A 96 -15.50 -1.24 3.89
CA ALA A 96 -14.78 -1.02 2.64
C ALA A 96 -15.51 -1.61 1.43
N ARG A 97 -16.03 -2.83 1.55
CA ARG A 97 -16.82 -3.47 0.49
C ARG A 97 -18.13 -2.72 0.24
N ALA A 98 -18.79 -2.24 1.29
CA ALA A 98 -20.01 -1.46 1.18
C ALA A 98 -19.79 -0.13 0.46
N ALA A 99 -18.69 0.57 0.73
CA ALA A 99 -18.32 1.82 0.06
C ALA A 99 -18.12 1.64 -1.46
N LEU A 100 -17.69 0.45 -1.89
CA LEU A 100 -17.43 0.11 -3.30
C LEU A 100 -18.54 -0.71 -3.97
N ALA A 101 -19.63 -1.03 -3.26
CA ALA A 101 -20.68 -1.91 -3.78
C ALA A 101 -21.39 -1.35 -5.02
N ASN A 102 -21.41 -0.04 -5.19
CA ASN A 102 -22.00 0.63 -6.36
C ASN A 102 -20.99 0.98 -7.44
N ASP A 103 -19.72 0.64 -7.26
CA ASP A 103 -18.73 0.80 -8.31
C ASP A 103 -19.10 -0.05 -9.53
N PRO A 104 -19.12 0.52 -10.75
CA PRO A 104 -19.65 -0.19 -11.90
C PRO A 104 -18.84 -1.44 -12.26
N TYR A 105 -17.52 -1.43 -12.08
CA TYR A 105 -16.70 -2.60 -12.33
C TYR A 105 -16.89 -3.70 -11.27
N VAL A 106 -17.10 -3.32 -10.01
CA VAL A 106 -17.38 -4.27 -8.93
C VAL A 106 -18.80 -4.86 -9.12
N LYS A 107 -19.78 -4.00 -9.37
CA LYS A 107 -21.18 -4.39 -9.55
C LYS A 107 -21.39 -5.30 -10.75
N SER A 108 -20.67 -5.08 -11.85
CA SER A 108 -20.75 -5.94 -13.04
C SER A 108 -19.97 -7.25 -12.92
N GLY A 109 -19.15 -7.42 -11.87
CA GLY A 109 -18.24 -8.56 -11.74
C GLY A 109 -17.04 -8.52 -12.69
N HIS A 110 -16.79 -7.38 -13.34
CA HIS A 110 -15.56 -7.17 -14.12
C HIS A 110 -14.33 -7.06 -13.26
N MET A 111 -14.50 -6.48 -12.06
CA MET A 111 -13.49 -6.51 -10.99
C MET A 111 -14.07 -7.13 -9.72
N VAL A 112 -13.23 -7.83 -9.00
CA VAL A 112 -13.48 -8.28 -7.63
C VAL A 112 -12.54 -7.56 -6.68
N VAL A 113 -12.96 -7.40 -5.42
CA VAL A 113 -12.17 -6.71 -4.41
C VAL A 113 -11.74 -7.66 -3.29
N ASP A 114 -10.46 -7.63 -3.00
CA ASP A 114 -9.86 -8.17 -1.78
C ASP A 114 -9.49 -7.02 -0.85
N VAL A 115 -9.66 -7.19 0.47
CA VAL A 115 -9.48 -6.10 1.43
C VAL A 115 -8.59 -6.58 2.57
N LYS A 116 -7.56 -5.78 2.89
CA LYS A 116 -6.62 -6.07 3.97
C LYS A 116 -6.43 -4.85 4.88
N PRO A 117 -6.46 -5.04 6.21
CA PRO A 117 -6.13 -3.96 7.13
C PRO A 117 -4.65 -3.61 7.05
N TRP A 118 -4.36 -2.35 6.74
CA TRP A 118 -3.03 -1.81 6.54
C TRP A 118 -2.75 -0.66 7.50
N LEU A 119 -1.66 -0.73 8.24
CA LEU A 119 -1.23 0.32 9.17
C LEU A 119 -0.33 1.31 8.43
N SER A 120 -0.67 2.60 8.48
CA SER A 120 0.13 3.66 7.87
C SER A 120 0.07 4.95 8.69
N GLU A 121 0.99 5.86 8.40
CA GLU A 121 0.96 7.21 8.95
C GLU A 121 -0.23 8.00 8.38
N THR A 122 -0.82 8.86 9.22
CA THR A 122 -2.00 9.66 8.82
C THR A 122 -1.64 10.89 8.00
N ASN A 123 -0.41 11.38 8.10
CA ASN A 123 0.06 12.62 7.51
C ASN A 123 0.56 12.49 6.07
N VAL A 124 0.69 11.26 5.54
CA VAL A 124 1.18 11.00 4.18
C VAL A 124 0.13 11.26 3.09
N PHE A 125 -1.16 11.30 3.45
CA PHE A 125 -2.25 11.44 2.49
C PHE A 125 -2.75 12.88 2.38
N ALA A 126 -3.00 13.32 1.15
CA ALA A 126 -3.60 14.61 0.85
C ALA A 126 -4.65 14.50 -0.26
N LEU A 127 -5.37 15.57 -0.54
CA LEU A 127 -6.20 15.64 -1.73
C LEU A 127 -5.32 15.88 -2.95
N PRO A 128 -5.69 15.32 -4.12
CA PRO A 128 -4.93 15.52 -5.34
C PRO A 128 -4.92 16.99 -5.75
N GLU A 129 -3.83 17.41 -6.38
CA GLU A 129 -3.74 18.72 -7.01
C GLU A 129 -4.74 18.85 -8.17
N LYS A 130 -5.23 20.06 -8.40
CA LYS A 130 -6.08 20.36 -9.56
C LYS A 130 -5.32 21.23 -10.55
N PRO A 131 -5.40 20.95 -11.86
CA PRO A 131 -6.11 19.82 -12.48
C PRO A 131 -5.48 18.48 -12.09
N HIS A 132 -6.27 17.42 -12.10
CA HIS A 132 -5.81 16.06 -11.73
C HIS A 132 -4.73 15.58 -12.70
N THR A 133 -3.46 15.65 -12.28
CA THR A 133 -2.31 15.24 -13.09
C THR A 133 -1.83 13.88 -12.65
N PRO A 134 -1.68 12.88 -13.54
CA PRO A 134 -1.12 11.58 -13.19
C PRO A 134 0.33 11.69 -12.67
N GLU A 135 0.63 10.94 -11.62
CA GLU A 135 1.99 10.76 -11.08
C GLU A 135 2.33 9.25 -11.14
N LYS A 136 3.43 8.94 -11.86
CA LYS A 136 3.94 7.56 -11.93
C LYS A 136 4.89 7.31 -10.77
N LEU A 137 4.65 6.22 -10.08
CA LEU A 137 5.38 5.76 -8.89
C LEU A 137 5.68 4.27 -9.03
N VAL A 138 6.45 3.73 -8.11
CA VAL A 138 6.63 2.28 -7.99
C VAL A 138 6.03 1.79 -6.68
N PHE A 139 5.07 0.88 -6.78
CA PHE A 139 4.41 0.25 -5.65
C PHE A 139 5.08 -1.11 -5.38
N GLY A 140 5.55 -1.32 -4.17
CA GLY A 140 6.22 -2.56 -3.76
C GLY A 140 5.42 -3.31 -2.71
N PHE A 141 5.13 -4.58 -2.98
CA PHE A 141 4.64 -5.51 -1.98
C PHE A 141 5.83 -6.17 -1.29
N LEU A 142 5.94 -5.99 0.01
CA LEU A 142 6.90 -6.71 0.82
C LEU A 142 6.32 -8.08 1.15
N MET A 143 6.85 -9.09 0.49
CA MET A 143 6.43 -10.47 0.67
C MET A 143 7.35 -11.18 1.67
N ARG A 144 6.83 -12.21 2.33
CA ARG A 144 7.62 -13.09 3.17
C ARG A 144 8.74 -13.73 2.36
N GLY A 145 9.96 -13.59 2.84
CA GLY A 145 11.15 -14.15 2.20
C GLY A 145 11.23 -15.69 2.29
N THR A 146 12.17 -16.24 1.57
CA THR A 146 12.42 -17.69 1.51
C THR A 146 13.19 -18.23 2.72
N ASN A 147 14.01 -17.38 3.36
CA ASN A 147 14.71 -17.77 4.59
C ASN A 147 13.72 -17.83 5.76
N ARG A 148 13.30 -19.04 6.10
CA ARG A 148 12.32 -19.34 7.16
C ARG A 148 12.96 -19.90 8.43
N ILE A 149 14.30 -19.90 8.51
CA ILE A 149 15.02 -20.33 9.69
C ILE A 149 14.61 -19.43 10.86
N GLN A 150 14.28 -20.02 11.98
CA GLN A 150 14.00 -19.26 13.20
C GLN A 150 15.33 -18.71 13.74
N LEU A 151 15.43 -17.39 13.71
CA LEU A 151 16.60 -16.68 14.22
C LEU A 151 16.48 -16.44 15.72
N PRO A 152 17.61 -16.31 16.42
CA PRO A 152 17.62 -15.78 17.80
C PRO A 152 16.89 -14.46 17.90
N ALA A 153 16.26 -14.19 19.04
CA ALA A 153 15.44 -12.99 19.22
C ALA A 153 16.23 -11.71 18.98
N GLU A 154 17.46 -11.65 19.44
CA GLU A 154 18.32 -10.46 19.29
C GLU A 154 18.73 -10.23 17.83
N GLU A 155 19.00 -11.27 17.08
CA GLU A 155 19.30 -11.17 15.65
C GLU A 155 18.06 -10.68 14.86
N SER A 156 16.88 -11.22 15.18
CA SER A 156 15.60 -10.78 14.58
C SER A 156 15.32 -9.30 14.88
N LYS A 157 15.59 -8.85 16.13
CA LYS A 157 15.46 -7.44 16.49
C LYS A 157 16.45 -6.54 15.75
N SER A 158 17.71 -7.00 15.62
CA SER A 158 18.74 -6.26 14.89
C SER A 158 18.37 -6.07 13.42
N ILE A 159 17.92 -7.13 12.75
CA ILE A 159 17.44 -7.07 11.36
C ILE A 159 16.26 -6.10 11.24
N GLN A 160 15.29 -6.17 12.15
CA GLN A 160 14.12 -5.29 12.16
C GLN A 160 14.52 -3.83 12.38
N ALA A 161 15.42 -3.56 13.34
CA ALA A 161 15.92 -2.22 13.58
C ALA A 161 16.66 -1.64 12.35
N GLY A 162 17.48 -2.46 11.71
CA GLY A 162 18.17 -2.10 10.47
C GLY A 162 17.20 -1.80 9.32
N HIS A 163 16.14 -2.62 9.16
CA HIS A 163 15.07 -2.38 8.19
C HIS A 163 14.40 -1.01 8.43
N LEU A 164 13.99 -0.73 9.65
CA LEU A 164 13.32 0.53 9.98
C LEU A 164 14.23 1.74 9.77
N ALA A 165 15.49 1.64 10.18
CA ALA A 165 16.48 2.71 9.95
C ALA A 165 16.70 2.97 8.46
N TYR A 166 16.77 1.90 7.65
CA TYR A 166 16.91 2.02 6.20
C TYR A 166 15.69 2.67 5.54
N MET A 167 14.48 2.28 5.95
CA MET A 167 13.24 2.90 5.47
C MET A 167 13.20 4.40 5.81
N THR A 168 13.59 4.76 7.05
CA THR A 168 13.67 6.15 7.49
C THR A 168 14.66 6.96 6.63
N GLU A 169 15.79 6.37 6.27
CA GLU A 169 16.77 7.04 5.41
C GLU A 169 16.23 7.27 3.99
N LEU A 170 15.56 6.28 3.40
CA LEU A 170 14.92 6.44 2.09
C LEU A 170 13.80 7.50 2.11
N TYR A 171 13.07 7.60 3.21
CA TYR A 171 12.05 8.63 3.41
C TYR A 171 12.68 10.04 3.44
N LYS A 172 13.76 10.23 4.23
CA LYS A 172 14.51 11.50 4.28
C LYS A 172 15.06 11.91 2.91
N GLN A 173 15.42 10.94 2.06
CA GLN A 173 15.84 11.15 0.69
C GLN A 173 14.69 11.44 -0.29
N GLY A 174 13.44 11.39 0.16
CA GLY A 174 12.25 11.51 -0.69
C GLY A 174 12.05 10.36 -1.68
N LYS A 175 12.78 9.26 -1.51
CA LYS A 175 12.67 8.05 -2.36
C LYS A 175 11.58 7.11 -1.92
N LEU A 176 11.28 7.06 -0.62
CA LEU A 176 10.15 6.36 -0.03
C LEU A 176 9.13 7.40 0.44
N ILE A 177 7.86 7.25 0.07
CA ILE A 177 6.82 8.24 0.37
C ILE A 177 5.64 7.69 1.16
N ALA A 178 5.45 6.38 1.18
CA ALA A 178 4.51 5.70 2.05
C ALA A 178 4.99 4.27 2.32
N ALA A 179 4.76 3.78 3.51
CA ALA A 179 5.05 2.40 3.89
C ALA A 179 4.16 1.96 5.05
N GLY A 180 4.04 0.63 5.20
CA GLY A 180 3.38 0.08 6.36
C GLY A 180 3.11 -1.41 6.25
N PRO A 181 2.94 -2.08 7.41
CA PRO A 181 2.62 -3.50 7.48
C PRO A 181 1.12 -3.75 7.31
N PHE A 182 0.77 -4.94 6.80
CA PHE A 182 -0.57 -5.49 6.97
C PHE A 182 -0.75 -6.03 8.38
N MET A 183 -1.94 -5.81 8.94
CA MET A 183 -2.27 -6.18 10.32
C MET A 183 -2.75 -7.61 10.46
N GLU A 184 -2.85 -8.35 9.36
CA GLU A 184 -3.19 -9.77 9.34
C GLU A 184 -1.98 -10.64 8.98
N ALA A 185 -1.96 -11.86 9.52
CA ALA A 185 -0.90 -12.81 9.22
C ALA A 185 -1.08 -13.38 7.80
N SER A 186 -0.21 -12.99 6.88
CA SER A 186 -0.19 -13.50 5.50
C SER A 186 1.24 -13.50 4.96
N ASP A 187 1.47 -14.04 3.78
CA ASP A 187 2.77 -13.93 3.12
C ASP A 187 3.02 -12.50 2.61
N MET A 188 1.98 -11.71 2.37
CA MET A 188 2.09 -10.28 2.11
C MET A 188 2.24 -9.54 3.43
N ARG A 189 3.44 -9.02 3.69
CA ARG A 189 3.82 -8.41 4.98
C ARG A 189 3.49 -6.95 5.08
N GLY A 190 3.58 -6.25 3.97
CA GLY A 190 3.32 -4.81 3.93
C GLY A 190 3.50 -4.26 2.54
N VAL A 191 3.45 -2.95 2.45
CA VAL A 191 3.69 -2.22 1.20
C VAL A 191 4.65 -1.07 1.42
N VAL A 192 5.29 -0.68 0.32
CA VAL A 192 6.15 0.49 0.19
C VAL A 192 5.80 1.22 -1.10
N VAL A 193 5.79 2.52 -1.10
CA VAL A 193 5.60 3.34 -2.30
C VAL A 193 6.85 4.17 -2.52
N TYR A 194 7.50 3.96 -3.66
CA TYR A 194 8.73 4.66 -4.03
C TYR A 194 8.44 5.74 -5.07
N ARG A 195 9.04 6.92 -4.85
CA ARG A 195 9.13 7.99 -5.85
C ARG A 195 10.46 7.86 -6.58
N VAL A 196 10.51 6.91 -7.50
CA VAL A 196 11.67 6.60 -8.36
C VAL A 196 11.22 6.41 -9.81
N ALA A 197 12.15 6.52 -10.75
CA ALA A 197 11.83 6.51 -12.17
C ALA A 197 11.44 5.13 -12.70
N THR A 198 12.01 4.05 -12.14
CA THR A 198 11.85 2.69 -12.67
C THR A 198 11.65 1.64 -11.58
N VAL A 199 11.01 0.53 -11.97
CA VAL A 199 10.87 -0.65 -11.11
C VAL A 199 12.25 -1.22 -10.73
N ASP A 200 13.22 -1.18 -11.64
CA ASP A 200 14.57 -1.69 -11.36
C ASP A 200 15.30 -0.84 -10.32
N GLU A 201 15.07 0.48 -10.31
CA GLU A 201 15.60 1.35 -9.27
C GLU A 201 14.99 0.99 -7.90
N ALA A 202 13.67 0.81 -7.83
CA ALA A 202 13.00 0.36 -6.61
C ALA A 202 13.51 -0.99 -6.12
N LYS A 203 13.73 -1.96 -7.02
CA LYS A 203 14.31 -3.26 -6.68
C LYS A 203 15.73 -3.15 -6.14
N LYS A 204 16.57 -2.26 -6.70
CA LYS A 204 17.93 -1.99 -6.20
C LYS A 204 17.90 -1.39 -4.79
N LEU A 205 16.98 -0.45 -4.54
CA LEU A 205 16.77 0.09 -3.19
C LEU A 205 16.35 -1.03 -2.23
N ALA A 206 15.33 -1.81 -2.59
CA ALA A 206 14.88 -2.91 -1.75
C ALA A 206 15.98 -3.95 -1.46
N ALA A 207 16.85 -4.26 -2.43
CA ALA A 207 17.97 -5.17 -2.26
C ALA A 207 19.00 -4.68 -1.21
N SER A 208 19.01 -3.38 -0.90
CA SER A 208 19.88 -2.81 0.13
C SER A 208 19.30 -2.90 1.54
N ASP A 209 18.02 -3.23 1.68
CA ASP A 209 17.33 -3.40 2.95
C ASP A 209 17.89 -4.59 3.74
N PRO A 210 18.27 -4.42 5.02
CA PRO A 210 18.76 -5.51 5.87
C PRO A 210 17.80 -6.71 5.95
N ALA A 211 16.49 -6.52 5.96
CA ALA A 211 15.53 -7.61 5.99
C ALA A 211 15.46 -8.38 4.67
N VAL A 212 15.69 -7.71 3.53
CA VAL A 212 15.79 -8.35 2.22
C VAL A 212 17.13 -9.09 2.10
N LYS A 213 18.24 -8.46 2.51
CA LYS A 213 19.58 -9.11 2.56
C LYS A 213 19.59 -10.37 3.40
N ALA A 214 18.87 -10.35 4.53
CA ALA A 214 18.72 -11.53 5.40
C ALA A 214 17.76 -12.59 4.84
N GLY A 215 17.15 -12.36 3.67
CA GLY A 215 16.16 -13.25 3.07
C GLY A 215 14.84 -13.36 3.82
N ARG A 216 14.56 -12.39 4.74
CA ARG A 216 13.31 -12.34 5.52
C ARG A 216 12.17 -11.73 4.73
N LEU A 217 12.50 -10.80 3.83
CA LEU A 217 11.59 -10.16 2.90
C LEU A 217 12.07 -10.32 1.47
N VAL A 218 11.14 -10.31 0.54
CA VAL A 218 11.36 -10.09 -0.89
C VAL A 218 10.39 -9.02 -1.36
N ILE A 219 10.73 -8.30 -2.43
CA ILE A 219 9.87 -7.28 -3.00
C ILE A 219 9.26 -7.75 -4.32
N ASP A 220 7.96 -7.61 -4.47
CA ASP A 220 7.25 -7.57 -5.75
C ASP A 220 6.96 -6.11 -6.07
N ALA A 221 7.80 -5.51 -6.91
CA ALA A 221 7.72 -4.10 -7.27
C ALA A 221 7.06 -3.94 -8.64
N ARG A 222 6.09 -3.02 -8.73
CA ARG A 222 5.25 -2.82 -9.91
C ARG A 222 5.13 -1.34 -10.28
N PRO A 223 5.03 -1.01 -11.56
CA PRO A 223 4.73 0.34 -11.98
C PRO A 223 3.28 0.67 -11.60
N TRP A 224 3.10 1.78 -10.92
CA TRP A 224 1.81 2.22 -10.42
C TRP A 224 1.61 3.71 -10.70
N MET A 225 0.37 4.14 -10.74
CA MET A 225 0.02 5.53 -11.00
C MET A 225 -1.04 6.00 -10.01
N THR A 226 -0.91 7.25 -9.57
CA THR A 226 -1.93 7.96 -8.80
C THR A 226 -2.04 9.40 -9.31
N PHE A 227 -2.74 10.27 -8.62
CA PHE A 227 -2.74 11.70 -8.91
C PHE A 227 -1.70 12.44 -8.07
N LYS A 228 -1.04 13.41 -8.71
CA LYS A 228 -0.08 14.29 -8.06
C LYS A 228 -0.70 14.96 -6.83
N GLY A 229 0.06 15.00 -5.75
CA GLY A 229 -0.36 15.58 -4.48
C GLY A 229 -1.16 14.63 -3.56
N MET A 230 -1.58 13.44 -4.00
CA MET A 230 -2.25 12.46 -3.10
C MET A 230 -1.31 11.89 -2.04
N LEU A 231 -0.02 11.83 -2.34
CA LEU A 231 1.05 11.47 -1.41
C LEU A 231 2.00 12.66 -1.25
N LYS A 232 2.31 12.99 0.01
CA LYS A 232 3.21 14.11 0.37
C LYS A 232 4.67 13.73 0.25
#